data_9e74fe45b169598cac119e82dd9f91fc
#
_entry.id   9e74fe45b169598cac119e82dd9f91fc
#
_cell.length_a   1.000
_cell.length_b   1.000
_cell.length_c   1.000
_cell.angle_alpha   90.00
_cell.angle_beta   90.00
_cell.angle_gamma   90.00
#
_symmetry.space_group_name_H-M   'P 1'
#
loop_
_entity.id
_entity.type
_entity.pdbx_description
1 polymer ?
#
loop_
_entity_poly.entity_id
_entity_poly.type
_entity_poly.pdbx_seq_one_letter_code
_entity_poly.pdbx_strand_id
1 'polypeptide(L)'
;YLKALYLGAKYAIPHLKSGDGGIIVNIASIHGILQEPGRFVYESAKTGVIGMTRQLATEFGPDGIRVNAIAPGHILVERSAQAWKKNPTGHKFVSNQYPIGRTGTPDDIANGIAFLCSDESSFITGHTLTIDGGLTVQLQEQFGVKQAQYIIDNPDTNLSD
;
A
#
# COMPACT_ATOMS: atom_id res chain seq x y z
N TYR A 1 -4.66 13.28 -3.58
CA TYR A 1 -4.68 11.80 -3.54
C TYR A 1 -6.07 11.28 -3.93
N LEU A 2 -7.09 11.36 -3.06
CA LEU A 2 -8.43 10.78 -3.30
C LEU A 2 -9.14 11.36 -4.53
N LYS A 3 -9.10 12.70 -4.72
CA LYS A 3 -9.76 13.38 -5.86
C LYS A 3 -9.33 12.83 -7.22
N ALA A 4 -8.04 12.56 -7.41
CA ALA A 4 -7.53 12.05 -8.68
C ALA A 4 -8.11 10.66 -9.00
N LEU A 5 -8.18 9.77 -8.01
CA LEU A 5 -8.75 8.43 -8.18
C LEU A 5 -10.26 8.48 -8.43
N TYR A 6 -10.98 9.36 -7.72
CA TYR A 6 -12.40 9.61 -7.99
C TYR A 6 -12.64 10.06 -9.44
N LEU A 7 -11.86 11.03 -9.91
CA LEU A 7 -11.99 11.52 -11.30
C LEU A 7 -11.62 10.42 -12.31
N GLY A 8 -10.55 9.64 -12.02
CA GLY A 8 -10.18 8.50 -12.85
C GLY A 8 -11.32 7.49 -12.98
N ALA A 9 -11.92 7.08 -11.87
CA ALA A 9 -13.07 6.18 -11.87
C ALA A 9 -14.28 6.79 -12.60
N LYS A 10 -14.63 8.06 -12.30
CA LYS A 10 -15.75 8.77 -12.90
C LYS A 10 -15.69 8.76 -14.44
N TYR A 11 -14.51 8.93 -15.00
CA TYR A 11 -14.36 8.98 -16.46
C TYR A 11 -14.10 7.61 -17.09
N ALA A 12 -13.49 6.67 -16.38
CA ALA A 12 -13.24 5.33 -16.90
C ALA A 12 -14.50 4.45 -16.91
N ILE A 13 -15.32 4.50 -15.85
CA ILE A 13 -16.50 3.63 -15.70
C ILE A 13 -17.45 3.64 -16.90
N PRO A 14 -17.85 4.78 -17.48
CA PRO A 14 -18.73 4.76 -18.66
C PRO A 14 -18.16 3.95 -19.82
N HIS A 15 -16.85 3.99 -20.03
CA HIS A 15 -16.18 3.22 -21.08
C HIS A 15 -16.11 1.73 -20.75
N LEU A 16 -15.84 1.37 -19.48
CA LEU A 16 -15.84 0.00 -19.02
C LEU A 16 -17.22 -0.64 -19.14
N LYS A 17 -18.29 0.11 -18.81
CA LYS A 17 -19.69 -0.34 -18.95
C LYS A 17 -20.13 -0.54 -20.39
N SER A 18 -19.60 0.24 -21.34
CA SER A 18 -19.92 0.10 -22.76
C SER A 18 -19.18 -1.05 -23.45
N GLY A 19 -18.22 -1.68 -22.77
CA GLY A 19 -17.50 -2.87 -23.20
C GLY A 19 -17.98 -4.12 -22.44
N ASP A 20 -17.10 -5.10 -22.32
CA ASP A 20 -17.38 -6.36 -21.62
C ASP A 20 -16.99 -6.31 -20.11
N GLY A 21 -17.09 -5.14 -19.48
CA GLY A 21 -16.64 -4.90 -18.13
C GLY A 21 -15.20 -4.41 -18.03
N GLY A 22 -14.54 -4.62 -16.89
CA GLY A 22 -13.15 -4.18 -16.73
C GLY A 22 -12.60 -4.29 -15.31
N ILE A 23 -11.40 -3.75 -15.14
CA ILE A 23 -10.69 -3.84 -13.86
C ILE A 23 -10.14 -2.46 -13.49
N ILE A 24 -10.36 -2.08 -12.23
CA ILE A 24 -9.76 -0.90 -11.61
C ILE A 24 -8.93 -1.37 -10.41
N VAL A 25 -7.65 -1.00 -10.38
CA VAL A 25 -6.77 -1.23 -9.23
C VAL A 25 -6.32 0.13 -8.67
N ASN A 26 -6.80 0.46 -7.47
CA ASN A 26 -6.45 1.68 -6.76
C ASN A 26 -5.20 1.48 -5.89
N ILE A 27 -4.32 2.47 -5.82
CA ILE A 27 -3.18 2.44 -4.91
C ILE A 27 -3.51 3.21 -3.63
N ALA A 28 -3.86 2.44 -2.59
CA ALA A 28 -4.05 2.93 -1.22
C ALA A 28 -2.71 3.10 -0.48
N SER A 29 -2.61 2.64 0.73
CA SER A 29 -1.42 2.54 1.57
C SER A 29 -1.78 1.74 2.83
N ILE A 30 -0.78 1.18 3.52
CA ILE A 30 -0.95 0.73 4.91
C ILE A 30 -1.42 1.86 5.84
N HIS A 31 -1.10 3.12 5.54
CA HIS A 31 -1.62 4.33 6.19
C HIS A 31 -3.13 4.59 5.94
N GLY A 32 -3.79 3.78 5.15
CA GLY A 32 -5.24 3.72 5.08
C GLY A 32 -5.85 2.67 6.01
N ILE A 33 -5.01 1.86 6.67
CA ILE A 33 -5.38 0.75 7.57
C ILE A 33 -4.97 1.06 9.01
N LEU A 34 -3.72 1.49 9.20
CA LEU A 34 -3.15 1.91 10.48
C LEU A 34 -2.72 3.38 10.37
N GLN A 35 -2.74 4.09 11.49
CA GLN A 35 -2.49 5.52 11.54
C GLN A 35 -1.22 5.85 12.34
N GLU A 36 -0.58 6.93 11.93
CA GLU A 36 0.60 7.49 12.59
C GLU A 36 0.39 9.00 12.84
N PRO A 37 0.84 9.55 13.97
CA PRO A 37 0.73 10.98 14.23
C PRO A 37 1.41 11.85 13.16
N GLY A 38 0.80 12.98 12.82
CA GLY A 38 1.35 13.94 11.85
C GLY A 38 1.00 13.66 10.37
N ARG A 39 0.25 12.60 10.07
CA ARG A 39 -0.12 12.20 8.69
C ARG A 39 -1.60 12.45 8.34
N PHE A 40 -2.30 13.27 9.11
CA PHE A 40 -3.75 13.49 9.03
C PHE A 40 -4.31 13.57 7.59
N VAL A 41 -3.77 14.44 6.72
CA VAL A 41 -4.31 14.63 5.36
C VAL A 41 -4.05 13.40 4.47
N TYR A 42 -2.87 12.81 4.58
CA TYR A 42 -2.49 11.64 3.77
C TYR A 42 -3.32 10.42 4.16
N GLU A 43 -3.41 10.13 5.44
CA GLU A 43 -4.11 8.95 5.96
C GLU A 43 -5.62 9.03 5.73
N SER A 44 -6.23 10.21 5.96
CA SER A 44 -7.63 10.44 5.62
C SER A 44 -7.90 10.16 4.13
N ALA A 45 -7.00 10.61 3.25
CA ALA A 45 -7.14 10.35 1.82
C ALA A 45 -6.99 8.85 1.49
N LYS A 46 -6.02 8.15 2.10
CA LYS A 46 -5.76 6.73 1.82
C LYS A 46 -6.84 5.81 2.41
N THR A 47 -7.39 6.15 3.57
CA THR A 47 -8.60 5.50 4.11
C THR A 47 -9.80 5.72 3.18
N GLY A 48 -9.97 6.94 2.64
CA GLY A 48 -11.00 7.24 1.64
C GLY A 48 -10.87 6.42 0.36
N VAL A 49 -9.64 6.11 -0.10
CA VAL A 49 -9.40 5.23 -1.26
C VAL A 49 -9.92 3.82 -0.99
N ILE A 50 -9.70 3.28 0.21
CA ILE A 50 -10.20 1.94 0.60
C ILE A 50 -11.73 1.93 0.60
N GLY A 51 -12.35 2.94 1.20
CA GLY A 51 -13.81 3.09 1.21
C GLY A 51 -14.41 3.22 -0.19
N MET A 52 -13.81 4.08 -1.03
CA MET A 52 -14.21 4.27 -2.42
C MET A 52 -14.06 2.98 -3.24
N THR A 53 -13.02 2.20 -3.03
CA THR A 53 -12.80 0.92 -3.71
C THR A 53 -13.96 -0.06 -3.43
N ARG A 54 -14.39 -0.18 -2.18
CA ARG A 54 -15.52 -1.02 -1.78
C ARG A 54 -16.83 -0.55 -2.40
N GLN A 55 -17.08 0.76 -2.38
CA GLN A 55 -18.27 1.33 -2.98
C GLN A 55 -18.33 1.08 -4.49
N LEU A 56 -17.25 1.35 -5.21
CA LEU A 56 -17.19 1.13 -6.64
C LEU A 56 -17.36 -0.35 -7.01
N ALA A 57 -16.76 -1.27 -6.24
CA ALA A 57 -16.91 -2.70 -6.44
C ALA A 57 -18.38 -3.16 -6.29
N THR A 58 -19.07 -2.63 -5.29
CA THR A 58 -20.48 -2.95 -5.02
C THR A 58 -21.39 -2.37 -6.12
N GLU A 59 -21.15 -1.12 -6.51
CA GLU A 59 -22.02 -0.39 -7.43
C GLU A 59 -21.87 -0.89 -8.87
N PHE A 60 -20.65 -1.20 -9.30
CA PHE A 60 -20.35 -1.55 -10.70
C PHE A 60 -19.99 -3.03 -10.93
N GLY A 61 -20.05 -3.87 -9.88
CA GLY A 61 -19.94 -5.32 -10.01
C GLY A 61 -20.96 -5.94 -10.96
N PRO A 62 -22.26 -5.53 -10.92
CA PRO A 62 -23.26 -5.98 -11.91
C PRO A 62 -22.95 -5.64 -13.37
N ASP A 63 -22.11 -4.63 -13.60
CA ASP A 63 -21.65 -4.24 -14.96
C ASP A 63 -20.35 -5.01 -15.37
N GLY A 64 -19.96 -6.06 -14.65
CA GLY A 64 -18.74 -6.83 -14.92
C GLY A 64 -17.43 -6.10 -14.55
N ILE A 65 -17.49 -5.06 -13.71
CA ILE A 65 -16.32 -4.28 -13.32
C ILE A 65 -15.83 -4.73 -11.94
N ARG A 66 -14.59 -5.24 -11.89
CA ARG A 66 -13.90 -5.53 -10.62
C ARG A 66 -13.09 -4.32 -10.16
N VAL A 67 -13.22 -3.96 -8.88
CA VAL A 67 -12.48 -2.83 -8.32
C VAL A 67 -11.78 -3.28 -7.04
N ASN A 68 -10.46 -3.23 -7.02
CA ASN A 68 -9.64 -3.60 -5.88
C ASN A 68 -8.65 -2.49 -5.53
N ALA A 69 -8.05 -2.57 -4.35
CA ALA A 69 -6.96 -1.69 -3.95
C ALA A 69 -5.73 -2.50 -3.55
N ILE A 70 -4.56 -1.88 -3.67
CA ILE A 70 -3.32 -2.33 -3.04
C ILE A 70 -2.97 -1.35 -1.93
N ALA A 71 -2.56 -1.87 -0.78
CA ALA A 71 -2.03 -1.11 0.35
C ALA A 71 -0.53 -1.44 0.52
N PRO A 72 0.36 -0.67 -0.13
CA PRO A 72 1.80 -0.87 -0.01
C PRO A 72 2.31 -0.47 1.38
N GLY A 73 3.35 -1.17 1.86
CA GLY A 73 4.25 -0.69 2.90
C GLY A 73 5.24 0.36 2.37
N HIS A 74 6.41 0.46 2.99
CA HIS A 74 7.48 1.33 2.48
C HIS A 74 8.12 0.71 1.23
N ILE A 75 7.95 1.38 0.10
CA ILE A 75 8.50 0.96 -1.20
C ILE A 75 9.69 1.83 -1.55
N LEU A 76 10.83 1.19 -1.78
CA LEU A 76 12.06 1.85 -2.17
C LEU A 76 11.98 2.28 -3.64
N VAL A 77 11.66 3.55 -3.87
CA VAL A 77 11.67 4.18 -5.20
C VAL A 77 12.96 4.98 -5.41
N GLU A 78 13.30 5.32 -6.64
CA GLU A 78 14.54 6.01 -6.99
C GLU A 78 14.81 7.25 -6.11
N ARG A 79 13.79 8.09 -5.88
CA ARG A 79 13.91 9.28 -5.02
C ARG A 79 14.30 8.94 -3.58
N SER A 80 13.67 7.93 -2.98
CA SER A 80 13.97 7.50 -1.60
C SER A 80 15.28 6.73 -1.53
N ALA A 81 15.64 5.98 -2.56
CA ALA A 81 16.93 5.27 -2.64
C ALA A 81 18.13 6.22 -2.55
N GLN A 82 18.05 7.42 -3.15
CA GLN A 82 19.10 8.42 -3.05
C GLN A 82 19.27 8.96 -1.62
N ALA A 83 18.15 9.17 -0.90
CA ALA A 83 18.19 9.57 0.51
C ALA A 83 18.80 8.46 1.38
N TRP A 84 18.36 7.22 1.21
CA TRP A 84 18.87 6.07 1.96
C TRP A 84 20.34 5.72 1.67
N LYS A 85 20.87 6.04 0.49
CA LYS A 85 22.31 5.94 0.23
C LYS A 85 23.15 6.84 1.15
N LYS A 86 22.59 7.97 1.62
CA LYS A 86 23.24 8.88 2.57
C LYS A 86 23.04 8.45 4.03
N ASN A 87 22.05 7.62 4.30
CA ASN A 87 21.75 7.09 5.64
C ASN A 87 21.51 5.55 5.59
N PRO A 88 22.56 4.74 5.35
CA PRO A 88 22.41 3.29 5.24
C PRO A 88 22.00 2.62 6.56
N THR A 89 22.42 3.16 7.72
CA THR A 89 22.05 2.61 9.04
C THR A 89 20.58 2.86 9.32
N GLY A 90 20.06 4.04 8.99
CA GLY A 90 18.63 4.33 9.07
C GLY A 90 17.79 3.44 8.14
N HIS A 91 18.25 3.20 6.90
CA HIS A 91 17.58 2.26 6.00
C HIS A 91 17.56 0.84 6.56
N LYS A 92 18.66 0.39 7.14
CA LYS A 92 18.73 -0.93 7.80
C LYS A 92 17.76 -1.03 8.97
N PHE A 93 17.66 0.03 9.78
CA PHE A 93 16.68 0.11 10.87
C PHE A 93 15.24 -0.02 10.34
N VAL A 94 14.87 0.76 9.30
CA VAL A 94 13.55 0.69 8.67
C VAL A 94 13.29 -0.71 8.11
N SER A 95 14.25 -1.30 7.40
CA SER A 95 14.14 -2.66 6.85
C SER A 95 13.90 -3.72 7.93
N ASN A 96 14.54 -3.56 9.10
CA ASN A 96 14.36 -4.47 10.23
C ASN A 96 12.95 -4.42 10.85
N GLN A 97 12.17 -3.39 10.57
CA GLN A 97 10.78 -3.31 11.03
C GLN A 97 9.87 -4.33 10.33
N TYR A 98 10.22 -4.74 9.13
CA TYR A 98 9.44 -5.69 8.33
C TYR A 98 9.78 -7.13 8.70
N PRO A 99 8.79 -8.00 8.96
CA PRO A 99 9.05 -9.44 9.19
C PRO A 99 9.88 -10.08 8.09
N ILE A 100 9.70 -9.68 6.83
CA ILE A 100 10.47 -10.19 5.69
C ILE A 100 11.91 -9.64 5.63
N GLY A 101 12.29 -8.68 6.50
CA GLY A 101 13.65 -8.16 6.66
C GLY A 101 14.09 -7.14 5.62
N ARG A 102 13.20 -6.63 4.79
CA ARG A 102 13.49 -5.61 3.77
C ARG A 102 12.32 -4.66 3.52
N THR A 103 12.58 -3.48 3.00
CA THR A 103 11.56 -2.64 2.36
C THR A 103 11.12 -3.26 1.03
N GLY A 104 9.95 -2.86 0.55
CA GLY A 104 9.42 -3.31 -0.74
C GLY A 104 10.10 -2.62 -1.93
N THR A 105 9.90 -3.20 -3.10
CA THR A 105 10.34 -2.66 -4.40
C THR A 105 9.11 -2.34 -5.26
N PRO A 106 9.24 -1.52 -6.33
CA PRO A 106 8.17 -1.33 -7.30
C PRO A 106 7.66 -2.65 -7.90
N ASP A 107 8.54 -3.63 -8.12
CA ASP A 107 8.16 -4.93 -8.67
C ASP A 107 7.28 -5.74 -7.71
N ASP A 108 7.48 -5.64 -6.39
CA ASP A 108 6.59 -6.26 -5.42
C ASP A 108 5.14 -5.76 -5.60
N ILE A 109 4.97 -4.47 -5.90
CA ILE A 109 3.66 -3.85 -6.12
C ILE A 109 3.12 -4.18 -7.53
N ALA A 110 3.98 -4.12 -8.54
CA ALA A 110 3.61 -4.42 -9.93
C ALA A 110 3.07 -5.86 -10.07
N ASN A 111 3.69 -6.82 -9.39
CA ASN A 111 3.23 -8.21 -9.37
C ASN A 111 1.83 -8.34 -8.74
N GLY A 112 1.55 -7.60 -7.67
CA GLY A 112 0.22 -7.55 -7.07
C GLY A 112 -0.83 -6.92 -7.98
N ILE A 113 -0.46 -5.86 -8.72
CA ILE A 113 -1.32 -5.24 -9.73
C ILE A 113 -1.61 -6.24 -10.86
N ALA A 114 -0.58 -6.91 -11.39
CA ALA A 114 -0.72 -7.90 -12.45
C ALA A 114 -1.66 -9.04 -12.04
N PHE A 115 -1.50 -9.57 -10.83
CA PHE A 115 -2.40 -10.57 -10.27
C PHE A 115 -3.86 -10.06 -10.21
N LEU A 116 -4.09 -8.88 -9.66
CA LEU A 116 -5.44 -8.30 -9.56
C LEU A 116 -6.05 -7.97 -10.94
N CYS A 117 -5.23 -7.79 -11.96
CA CYS A 117 -5.65 -7.57 -13.34
C CYS A 117 -5.85 -8.85 -14.15
N SER A 118 -5.46 -10.00 -13.63
CA SER A 118 -5.58 -11.29 -14.31
C SER A 118 -6.90 -12.03 -14.02
N ASP A 119 -7.17 -13.07 -14.78
CA ASP A 119 -8.31 -13.97 -14.57
C ASP A 119 -8.16 -14.80 -13.29
N GLU A 120 -6.94 -14.99 -12.79
CA GLU A 120 -6.67 -15.66 -11.51
C GLU A 120 -7.36 -14.98 -10.33
N SER A 121 -7.67 -13.68 -10.45
CA SER A 121 -8.40 -12.89 -9.46
C SER A 121 -9.86 -12.59 -9.85
N SER A 122 -10.44 -13.38 -10.76
CA SER A 122 -11.79 -13.14 -11.33
C SER A 122 -12.92 -13.08 -10.29
N PHE A 123 -12.74 -13.71 -9.12
CA PHE A 123 -13.71 -13.67 -8.02
C PHE A 123 -13.30 -12.73 -6.88
N ILE A 124 -12.34 -11.82 -7.12
CA ILE A 124 -11.85 -10.84 -6.14
C ILE A 124 -12.29 -9.45 -6.57
N THR A 125 -13.17 -8.82 -5.78
CA THR A 125 -13.57 -7.42 -5.94
C THR A 125 -13.86 -6.79 -4.58
N GLY A 126 -13.69 -5.47 -4.44
CA GLY A 126 -13.85 -4.73 -3.18
C GLY A 126 -12.75 -4.98 -2.14
N HIS A 127 -11.72 -5.75 -2.50
CA HIS A 127 -10.65 -6.12 -1.58
C HIS A 127 -9.52 -5.08 -1.58
N THR A 128 -8.85 -4.98 -0.42
CA THR A 128 -7.58 -4.23 -0.30
C THR A 128 -6.47 -5.22 0.00
N LEU A 129 -5.65 -5.51 -1.01
CA LEU A 129 -4.50 -6.39 -0.89
C LEU A 129 -3.35 -5.64 -0.23
N THR A 130 -3.00 -6.03 0.99
CA THR A 130 -1.84 -5.47 1.69
C THR A 130 -0.56 -6.11 1.17
N ILE A 131 0.40 -5.29 0.72
CA ILE A 131 1.72 -5.72 0.26
C ILE A 131 2.76 -4.91 1.04
N ASP A 132 3.08 -5.39 2.22
CA ASP A 132 3.83 -4.64 3.24
C ASP A 132 4.91 -5.46 3.96
N GLY A 133 5.26 -6.64 3.46
CA GLY A 133 6.25 -7.51 4.10
C GLY A 133 5.90 -7.92 5.52
N GLY A 134 4.61 -7.90 5.87
CA GLY A 134 4.09 -8.30 7.18
C GLY A 134 4.12 -7.21 8.25
N LEU A 135 4.41 -5.95 7.89
CA LEU A 135 4.51 -4.86 8.88
C LEU A 135 3.23 -4.70 9.71
N THR A 136 2.05 -4.69 9.05
CA THR A 136 0.78 -4.40 9.72
C THR A 136 0.18 -5.54 10.52
N VAL A 137 0.71 -6.77 10.40
CA VAL A 137 0.22 -7.95 11.14
C VAL A 137 1.03 -8.26 12.39
N GLN A 138 2.03 -7.45 12.71
CA GLN A 138 2.83 -7.62 13.92
C GLN A 138 2.09 -7.14 15.16
N LEU A 139 2.23 -7.87 16.27
CA LEU A 139 1.78 -7.42 17.58
C LEU A 139 2.64 -6.25 18.04
N GLN A 140 2.02 -5.09 18.32
CA GLN A 140 2.72 -3.83 18.60
C GLN A 140 3.66 -3.90 19.80
N GLU A 141 3.29 -4.62 20.86
CA GLU A 141 4.13 -4.82 22.05
C GLU A 141 5.47 -5.47 21.69
N GLN A 142 5.43 -6.55 20.92
CA GLN A 142 6.65 -7.25 20.49
C GLN A 142 7.45 -6.44 19.46
N PHE A 143 6.77 -5.66 18.62
CA PHE A 143 7.41 -4.76 17.69
C PHE A 143 8.27 -3.72 18.42
N GLY A 144 7.76 -3.08 19.47
CA GLY A 144 8.49 -2.12 20.28
C GLY A 144 9.74 -2.71 20.94
N VAL A 145 9.62 -3.92 21.51
CA VAL A 145 10.76 -4.65 22.10
C VAL A 145 11.83 -4.95 21.04
N LYS A 146 11.43 -5.42 19.87
CA LYS A 146 12.35 -5.70 18.75
C LYS A 146 13.10 -4.44 18.30
N GLN A 147 12.43 -3.28 18.22
CA GLN A 147 13.05 -2.03 17.83
C GLN A 147 14.04 -1.53 18.92
N ALA A 148 13.66 -1.61 20.18
CA ALA A 148 14.54 -1.25 21.29
C ALA A 148 15.81 -2.12 21.31
N GLN A 149 15.67 -3.43 21.14
CA GLN A 149 16.80 -4.34 21.07
C GLN A 149 17.71 -4.03 19.87
N TYR A 150 17.11 -3.74 18.70
CA TYR A 150 17.88 -3.37 17.51
C TYR A 150 18.78 -2.13 17.76
N ILE A 151 18.25 -1.09 18.42
CA ILE A 151 19.02 0.13 18.75
C ILE A 151 20.16 -0.19 19.72
N ILE A 152 19.91 -1.03 20.73
CA ILE A 152 20.94 -1.46 21.69
C ILE A 152 22.07 -2.20 20.96
N ASP A 153 21.74 -3.10 20.03
CA ASP A 153 22.70 -3.91 19.30
C ASP A 153 23.42 -3.12 18.19
N ASN A 154 22.85 -1.97 17.76
CA ASN A 154 23.37 -1.13 16.69
C ASN A 154 23.39 0.36 17.13
N PRO A 155 24.29 0.75 18.08
CA PRO A 155 24.27 2.09 18.68
C PRO A 155 24.56 3.23 17.69
N ASP A 156 25.20 2.94 16.55
CA ASP A 156 25.51 3.94 15.50
C ASP A 156 24.32 4.17 14.54
N THR A 157 23.13 3.62 14.84
CA THR A 157 21.95 3.80 13.99
C THR A 157 21.52 5.25 13.96
N ASN A 158 21.52 5.85 12.78
CA ASN A 158 21.01 7.21 12.56
C ASN A 158 19.50 7.15 12.24
N LEU A 159 18.67 7.66 13.14
CA LEU A 159 17.21 7.73 13.00
C LEU A 159 16.71 9.06 12.39
N SER A 160 17.62 10.02 12.14
CA SER A 160 17.26 11.27 11.48
C SER A 160 17.06 11.06 9.98
N ASP A 161 16.03 11.66 9.44
CA ASP A 161 15.73 11.72 8.00
C ASP A 161 16.72 12.60 7.23
#